data_6ea35bdb56b8d91d9d51ee1b0c9e8d01
#
_entry.id   6ea35bdb56b8d91d9d51ee1b0c9e8d01
#
_cell.length_a   1.000
_cell.length_b   1.000
_cell.length_c   1.000
_cell.angle_alpha   90.00
_cell.angle_beta   90.00
_cell.angle_gamma   90.00
#
_symmetry.space_group_name_H-M   'P 1'
#
loop_
_entity.id
_entity.type
_entity.pdbx_description
1 polymer ?
#
loop_
_entity_poly.entity_id
_entity_poly.type
_entity_poly.pdbx_seq_one_letter_code
_entity_poly.pdbx_strand_id
1 'polypeptide(L)'
;MVAAPSVSPAYLGVGYIIGPRLAALQFSGGVIAWGVFVPLFLYLLGPQVQQYLPPGEAGDESWAGLAANVWRYIVRPIAIGGMLVGAAYTLFRMRSNLGVGLKRAFGELTGPREDQEKLNRTERYMSSKLVLLLIGALFAVMCVLYSYLADSISGGITAAVVMLIVGFFFATVSGFLVGVIGSSNNPISGLTLSTLIIAALLMVALGVTGPQGVTAVLGVASVVCVSSAVAGELLQDFKVGWLLGGTPRTIQLVELVAVVVASAAMYWPLWILNEGNLKAGGLGFGDKALPAPQAGLMASLAQGIVGGEMAWPLIIAGIFFGIALIMVQVKSPMLVAVGMYLPIATTFAIFVGGMIRWVGDALAERRGLNEAQRARVENAGVLVSSGLIAGEALCGLITAWFAWREIQTWEIFAEPSYAVGLVVLGLLALLLIRIPLGAAGRADEPAPPTAMM
;
A
#
# COMPACT_ATOMS: atom_id res chain seq x y z
N MET A 1 11.98 26.26 3.50
CA MET A 1 11.86 25.82 2.09
C MET A 1 10.50 25.16 1.93
N VAL A 2 9.58 25.76 1.20
CA VAL A 2 8.29 25.13 0.89
C VAL A 2 8.56 24.21 -0.29
N ALA A 3 8.44 22.89 -0.10
CA ALA A 3 8.60 21.95 -1.19
C ALA A 3 7.43 22.14 -2.18
N ALA A 4 7.74 22.26 -3.48
CA ALA A 4 6.73 22.22 -4.52
C ALA A 4 6.08 20.82 -4.56
N PRO A 5 4.80 20.69 -4.94
CA PRO A 5 4.20 19.39 -5.13
C PRO A 5 4.94 18.64 -6.24
N SER A 6 5.10 17.34 -6.07
CA SER A 6 5.62 16.48 -7.12
C SER A 6 4.67 16.50 -8.32
N VAL A 7 5.17 16.75 -9.52
CA VAL A 7 4.36 16.71 -10.76
C VAL A 7 4.28 15.25 -11.21
N SER A 8 3.54 14.44 -10.46
CA SER A 8 3.32 13.02 -10.74
C SER A 8 1.85 12.79 -11.07
N PRO A 9 1.54 12.32 -12.29
CA PRO A 9 0.19 11.92 -12.66
C PRO A 9 -0.40 10.87 -11.73
N ALA A 10 0.42 9.92 -11.23
CA ALA A 10 -0.02 8.89 -10.31
C ALA A 10 -0.46 9.46 -8.96
N TYR A 11 0.33 10.35 -8.35
CA TYR A 11 -0.06 10.95 -7.06
C TYR A 11 -1.29 11.84 -7.16
N LEU A 12 -1.45 12.56 -8.28
CA LEU A 12 -2.68 13.30 -8.58
C LEU A 12 -3.86 12.36 -8.72
N GLY A 13 -3.69 11.24 -9.45
CA GLY A 13 -4.70 10.20 -9.62
C GLY A 13 -5.12 9.58 -8.29
N VAL A 14 -4.16 9.21 -7.43
CA VAL A 14 -4.43 8.71 -6.07
C VAL A 14 -5.25 9.71 -5.28
N GLY A 15 -4.84 10.99 -5.27
CA GLY A 15 -5.55 12.05 -4.57
C GLY A 15 -6.98 12.24 -5.06
N TYR A 16 -7.20 12.15 -6.37
CA TYR A 16 -8.51 12.20 -6.99
C TYR A 16 -9.41 11.03 -6.54
N ILE A 17 -8.87 9.80 -6.55
CA ILE A 17 -9.61 8.57 -6.15
C ILE A 17 -10.01 8.62 -4.69
N ILE A 18 -9.08 8.89 -3.77
CA ILE A 18 -9.37 8.91 -2.32
C ILE A 18 -10.25 10.10 -1.90
N GLY A 19 -10.29 11.13 -2.73
CA GLY A 19 -11.11 12.31 -2.54
C GLY A 19 -10.54 13.35 -1.56
N PRO A 20 -11.14 14.55 -1.52
CA PRO A 20 -10.56 15.71 -0.85
C PRO A 20 -10.37 15.55 0.65
N ARG A 21 -11.28 14.84 1.32
CA ARG A 21 -11.24 14.69 2.80
C ARG A 21 -10.07 13.80 3.26
N LEU A 22 -9.86 12.67 2.58
CA LEU A 22 -8.78 11.74 2.95
C LEU A 22 -7.42 12.27 2.47
N ALA A 23 -7.37 12.91 1.31
CA ALA A 23 -6.18 13.59 0.82
C ALA A 23 -5.73 14.71 1.77
N ALA A 24 -6.68 15.50 2.30
CA ALA A 24 -6.39 16.52 3.31
C ALA A 24 -5.90 15.94 4.62
N LEU A 25 -6.47 14.82 5.08
CA LEU A 25 -5.98 14.10 6.26
C LEU A 25 -4.54 13.62 6.09
N GLN A 26 -4.23 13.05 4.94
CA GLN A 26 -2.86 12.60 4.65
C GLN A 26 -1.89 13.78 4.57
N PHE A 27 -2.27 14.86 3.91
CA PHE A 27 -1.46 16.08 3.82
C PHE A 27 -1.26 16.76 5.18
N SER A 28 -2.27 16.74 6.07
CA SER A 28 -2.13 17.27 7.43
C SER A 28 -1.00 16.60 8.21
N GLY A 29 -0.79 15.29 8.02
CA GLY A 29 0.38 14.59 8.55
C GLY A 29 1.70 15.16 8.02
N GLY A 30 1.79 15.43 6.73
CA GLY A 30 2.95 16.11 6.12
C GLY A 30 3.19 17.50 6.70
N VAL A 31 2.11 18.28 6.91
CA VAL A 31 2.20 19.61 7.55
C VAL A 31 2.67 19.49 9.00
N ILE A 32 2.16 18.55 9.77
CA ILE A 32 2.62 18.30 11.15
C ILE A 32 4.10 17.91 11.17
N ALA A 33 4.53 17.02 10.26
CA ALA A 33 5.91 16.60 10.17
C ALA A 33 6.86 17.76 9.84
N TRP A 34 6.60 18.46 8.73
CA TRP A 34 7.51 19.47 8.19
C TRP A 34 7.25 20.88 8.70
N GLY A 35 6.03 21.18 9.14
CA GLY A 35 5.66 22.51 9.67
C GLY A 35 5.78 22.62 11.19
N VAL A 36 5.77 21.49 11.91
CA VAL A 36 5.84 21.49 13.39
C VAL A 36 7.05 20.71 13.89
N PHE A 37 7.12 19.39 13.61
CA PHE A 37 8.15 18.55 14.24
C PHE A 37 9.56 18.86 13.73
N VAL A 38 9.76 18.97 12.42
CA VAL A 38 11.08 19.28 11.86
C VAL A 38 11.60 20.62 12.37
N PRO A 39 10.88 21.75 12.32
CA PRO A 39 11.35 23.02 12.87
C PRO A 39 11.58 22.97 14.39
N LEU A 40 10.71 22.28 15.13
CA LEU A 40 10.84 22.14 16.58
C LEU A 40 12.13 21.40 16.95
N PHE A 41 12.38 20.26 16.31
CA PHE A 41 13.60 19.48 16.58
C PHE A 41 14.87 20.19 16.10
N LEU A 42 14.81 20.91 14.98
CA LEU A 42 15.92 21.75 14.54
C LEU A 42 16.21 22.88 15.53
N TYR A 43 15.19 23.49 16.08
CA TYR A 43 15.35 24.54 17.10
C TYR A 43 15.96 23.99 18.41
N LEU A 44 15.52 22.81 18.85
CA LEU A 44 15.96 22.20 20.11
C LEU A 44 17.35 21.57 20.00
N LEU A 45 17.64 20.87 18.90
CA LEU A 45 18.87 20.09 18.71
C LEU A 45 19.93 20.84 17.90
N GLY A 46 19.53 21.74 17.01
CA GLY A 46 20.44 22.48 16.15
C GLY A 46 21.46 21.59 15.43
N PRO A 47 22.74 22.02 15.34
CA PRO A 47 23.80 21.22 14.71
C PRO A 47 24.12 19.90 15.44
N GLN A 48 23.68 19.74 16.70
CA GLN A 48 23.87 18.49 17.46
C GLN A 48 23.13 17.30 16.86
N VAL A 49 22.16 17.53 15.96
CA VAL A 49 21.50 16.46 15.18
C VAL A 49 22.51 15.56 14.51
N GLN A 50 23.63 16.10 14.03
CA GLN A 50 24.68 15.32 13.38
C GLN A 50 25.31 14.26 14.29
N GLN A 51 25.34 14.47 15.60
CA GLN A 51 25.90 13.50 16.55
C GLN A 51 25.02 12.25 16.73
N TYR A 52 23.75 12.35 16.33
CA TYR A 52 22.78 11.27 16.43
C TYR A 52 22.54 10.54 15.10
N LEU A 53 23.27 10.96 14.04
CA LEU A 53 23.17 10.31 12.74
C LEU A 53 24.07 9.07 12.67
N PRO A 54 23.68 8.05 11.87
CA PRO A 54 24.54 6.90 11.62
C PRO A 54 25.89 7.33 11.03
N PRO A 55 27.00 6.63 11.36
CA PRO A 55 28.31 6.92 10.78
C PRO A 55 28.27 6.85 9.25
N GLY A 56 28.70 7.94 8.59
CA GLY A 56 28.77 8.02 7.13
C GLY A 56 27.67 8.86 6.46
N GLU A 57 26.59 9.25 7.18
CA GLU A 57 25.52 10.09 6.62
C GLU A 57 25.60 11.59 7.03
N ALA A 58 26.64 11.99 7.71
CA ALA A 58 26.87 13.36 8.20
C ALA A 58 27.41 14.31 7.10
N GLY A 59 26.87 14.24 5.87
CA GLY A 59 27.47 14.93 4.72
C GLY A 59 26.90 16.31 4.36
N ASP A 60 25.68 16.63 4.74
CA ASP A 60 25.04 17.91 4.35
C ASP A 60 24.77 18.78 5.58
N GLU A 61 25.70 19.71 5.85
CA GLU A 61 25.56 20.69 6.95
C GLU A 61 24.61 21.84 6.62
N SER A 62 24.02 21.86 5.44
CA SER A 62 23.01 22.85 5.10
C SER A 62 21.75 22.66 5.96
N TRP A 63 21.04 23.75 6.22
CA TRP A 63 19.75 23.69 6.93
C TRP A 63 18.74 22.75 6.24
N ALA A 64 18.84 22.59 4.91
CA ALA A 64 18.01 21.68 4.16
C ALA A 64 18.38 20.21 4.43
N GLY A 65 19.68 19.89 4.48
CA GLY A 65 20.19 18.57 4.83
C GLY A 65 19.84 18.20 6.28
N LEU A 66 20.07 19.12 7.23
CA LEU A 66 19.69 18.93 8.62
C LEU A 66 18.18 18.66 8.78
N ALA A 67 17.33 19.42 8.06
CA ALA A 67 15.88 19.20 8.08
C ALA A 67 15.50 17.82 7.53
N ALA A 68 16.14 17.39 6.45
CA ALA A 68 15.92 16.06 5.87
C ALA A 68 16.35 14.95 6.83
N ASN A 69 17.46 15.12 7.55
CA ASN A 69 17.96 14.18 8.53
C ASN A 69 17.04 14.10 9.76
N VAL A 70 16.60 15.22 10.32
CA VAL A 70 15.58 15.24 11.39
C VAL A 70 14.32 14.51 10.96
N TRP A 71 13.83 14.77 9.76
CA TRP A 71 12.67 14.06 9.25
C TRP A 71 12.92 12.56 9.14
N ARG A 72 14.07 12.15 8.57
CA ARG A 72 14.40 10.74 8.33
C ARG A 72 14.60 9.95 9.61
N TYR A 73 15.34 10.49 10.59
CA TYR A 73 15.80 9.75 11.76
C TYR A 73 14.99 10.02 13.03
N ILE A 74 14.20 11.08 13.09
CA ILE A 74 13.39 11.43 14.27
C ILE A 74 11.91 11.35 13.93
N VAL A 75 11.45 12.08 12.90
CA VAL A 75 10.02 12.20 12.63
C VAL A 75 9.43 10.93 12.00
N ARG A 76 10.17 10.24 11.12
CA ARG A 76 9.71 8.97 10.54
C ARG A 76 9.52 7.87 11.57
N PRO A 77 10.42 7.61 12.55
CA PRO A 77 10.15 6.68 13.65
C PRO A 77 8.90 7.05 14.48
N ILE A 78 8.66 8.33 14.74
CA ILE A 78 7.43 8.78 15.39
C ILE A 78 6.21 8.45 14.52
N ALA A 79 6.27 8.70 13.22
CA ALA A 79 5.21 8.34 12.29
C ALA A 79 4.95 6.82 12.28
N ILE A 80 5.99 5.99 12.35
CA ILE A 80 5.89 4.53 12.46
C ILE A 80 5.06 4.14 13.70
N GLY A 81 5.36 4.71 14.87
CA GLY A 81 4.59 4.49 16.09
C GLY A 81 3.11 4.85 15.93
N GLY A 82 2.82 5.99 15.29
CA GLY A 82 1.45 6.40 14.94
C GLY A 82 0.75 5.44 13.97
N MET A 83 1.49 4.89 12.99
CA MET A 83 0.95 3.89 12.06
C MET A 83 0.63 2.56 12.75
N LEU A 84 1.46 2.11 13.70
CA LEU A 84 1.19 0.91 14.50
C LEU A 84 -0.13 1.02 15.25
N VAL A 85 -0.36 2.14 15.92
CA VAL A 85 -1.63 2.41 16.62
C VAL A 85 -2.78 2.52 15.62
N GLY A 86 -2.58 3.20 14.49
CA GLY A 86 -3.59 3.33 13.45
C GLY A 86 -4.02 1.98 12.87
N ALA A 87 -3.08 1.07 12.64
CA ALA A 87 -3.34 -0.29 12.18
C ALA A 87 -4.13 -1.09 13.24
N ALA A 88 -3.65 -1.10 14.49
CA ALA A 88 -4.32 -1.78 15.60
C ALA A 88 -5.75 -1.25 15.82
N TYR A 89 -5.93 0.07 15.77
CA TYR A 89 -7.25 0.70 15.88
C TYR A 89 -8.19 0.31 14.74
N THR A 90 -7.69 0.25 13.51
CA THR A 90 -8.48 -0.17 12.36
C THR A 90 -8.95 -1.62 12.53
N LEU A 91 -8.07 -2.54 12.90
CA LEU A 91 -8.41 -3.93 13.20
C LEU A 91 -9.43 -4.03 14.36
N PHE A 92 -9.21 -3.29 15.44
CA PHE A 92 -10.13 -3.25 16.57
C PHE A 92 -11.53 -2.75 16.17
N ARG A 93 -11.59 -1.69 15.35
CA ARG A 93 -12.86 -1.16 14.84
C ARG A 93 -13.61 -2.18 13.96
N MET A 94 -12.87 -3.00 13.23
CA MET A 94 -13.41 -4.04 12.34
C MET A 94 -13.64 -5.39 13.04
N ARG A 95 -13.37 -5.52 14.36
CA ARG A 95 -13.42 -6.79 15.10
C ARG A 95 -14.72 -7.57 14.94
N SER A 96 -15.85 -6.87 14.79
CA SER A 96 -17.17 -7.48 14.56
C SER A 96 -17.17 -8.23 13.21
N ASN A 97 -16.73 -7.58 12.15
CA ASN A 97 -16.64 -8.16 10.81
C ASN A 97 -15.60 -9.30 10.78
N LEU A 98 -14.45 -9.11 11.47
CA LEU A 98 -13.44 -10.13 11.67
C LEU A 98 -14.04 -11.39 12.31
N GLY A 99 -14.81 -11.23 13.40
CA GLY A 99 -15.45 -12.34 14.10
C GLY A 99 -16.48 -13.08 13.25
N VAL A 100 -17.28 -12.36 12.46
CA VAL A 100 -18.25 -12.96 11.53
C VAL A 100 -17.53 -13.73 10.42
N GLY A 101 -16.49 -13.15 9.81
CA GLY A 101 -15.68 -13.82 8.77
C GLY A 101 -15.07 -15.12 9.28
N LEU A 102 -14.46 -15.09 10.47
CA LEU A 102 -13.89 -16.28 11.11
C LEU A 102 -14.93 -17.36 11.38
N LYS A 103 -16.06 -16.98 12.03
CA LYS A 103 -17.12 -17.93 12.36
C LYS A 103 -17.66 -18.63 11.12
N ARG A 104 -17.77 -17.92 10.01
CA ARG A 104 -18.17 -18.52 8.72
C ARG A 104 -17.11 -19.48 8.20
N ALA A 105 -15.82 -19.08 8.18
CA ALA A 105 -14.73 -19.94 7.72
C ALA A 105 -14.65 -21.26 8.52
N PHE A 106 -14.73 -21.18 9.85
CA PHE A 106 -14.77 -22.39 10.69
C PHE A 106 -16.04 -23.20 10.50
N GLY A 107 -17.21 -22.55 10.31
CA GLY A 107 -18.47 -23.22 10.02
C GLY A 107 -18.43 -24.02 8.72
N GLU A 108 -17.81 -23.50 7.68
CA GLU A 108 -17.65 -24.20 6.39
C GLU A 108 -16.65 -25.35 6.46
N LEU A 109 -15.61 -25.24 7.30
CA LEU A 109 -14.67 -26.35 7.52
C LEU A 109 -15.29 -27.53 8.25
N THR A 110 -16.28 -27.28 9.14
CA THR A 110 -16.92 -28.27 10.00
C THR A 110 -18.31 -28.70 9.51
N GLY A 111 -18.90 -27.97 8.55
CA GLY A 111 -20.22 -28.24 8.01
C GLY A 111 -20.31 -29.50 7.16
N PRO A 112 -21.55 -30.03 6.95
CA PRO A 112 -21.75 -31.18 6.08
C PRO A 112 -21.32 -30.84 4.64
N ARG A 113 -20.50 -31.69 4.05
CA ARG A 113 -20.01 -31.51 2.70
C ARG A 113 -21.11 -31.91 1.71
N GLU A 114 -21.64 -30.95 0.98
CA GLU A 114 -22.50 -31.23 -0.16
C GLU A 114 -21.72 -31.92 -1.28
N ASP A 115 -22.39 -32.91 -1.93
CA ASP A 115 -21.82 -33.65 -3.04
C ASP A 115 -21.67 -32.71 -4.24
N GLN A 116 -20.46 -32.21 -4.48
CA GLN A 116 -20.14 -31.20 -5.49
C GLN A 116 -20.57 -31.63 -6.92
N GLU A 117 -20.73 -32.94 -7.15
CA GLU A 117 -21.14 -33.48 -8.44
C GLU A 117 -22.65 -33.25 -8.72
N LYS A 118 -23.47 -33.08 -7.68
CA LYS A 118 -24.92 -32.83 -7.78
C LYS A 118 -25.28 -31.36 -7.91
N LEU A 119 -24.32 -30.45 -7.68
CA LEU A 119 -24.53 -29.02 -7.75
C LEU A 119 -24.60 -28.53 -9.20
N ASN A 120 -25.34 -27.44 -9.42
CA ASN A 120 -25.35 -26.73 -10.70
C ASN A 120 -23.94 -26.23 -11.04
N ARG A 121 -23.67 -26.08 -12.33
CA ARG A 121 -22.37 -25.61 -12.84
C ARG A 121 -21.90 -24.32 -12.16
N THR A 122 -22.81 -23.40 -11.85
CA THR A 122 -22.55 -22.08 -11.22
C THR A 122 -22.31 -22.16 -9.72
N GLU A 123 -22.45 -23.33 -9.10
CA GLU A 123 -22.26 -23.58 -7.68
C GLU A 123 -21.08 -24.53 -7.40
N ARG A 124 -20.41 -25.03 -8.45
CA ARG A 124 -19.30 -25.98 -8.33
C ARG A 124 -18.00 -25.23 -8.05
N TYR A 125 -17.42 -25.51 -6.89
CA TYR A 125 -16.10 -25.04 -6.47
C TYR A 125 -15.04 -26.13 -6.61
N MET A 126 -13.78 -25.79 -6.39
CA MET A 126 -12.69 -26.75 -6.25
C MET A 126 -12.95 -27.70 -5.06
N SER A 127 -12.59 -28.96 -5.23
CA SER A 127 -12.74 -29.94 -4.13
C SER A 127 -11.85 -29.56 -2.94
N SER A 128 -12.40 -29.62 -1.73
CA SER A 128 -11.66 -29.32 -0.50
C SER A 128 -10.41 -30.19 -0.32
N LYS A 129 -10.42 -31.42 -0.86
CA LYS A 129 -9.25 -32.32 -0.84
C LYS A 129 -8.09 -31.75 -1.66
N LEU A 130 -8.39 -31.24 -2.86
CA LEU A 130 -7.38 -30.62 -3.73
C LEU A 130 -6.84 -29.33 -3.09
N VAL A 131 -7.72 -28.50 -2.51
CA VAL A 131 -7.31 -27.28 -1.80
C VAL A 131 -6.38 -27.59 -0.64
N LEU A 132 -6.73 -28.57 0.22
CA LEU A 132 -5.88 -28.97 1.35
C LEU A 132 -4.53 -29.56 0.89
N LEU A 133 -4.54 -30.33 -0.20
CA LEU A 133 -3.30 -30.85 -0.78
C LEU A 133 -2.38 -29.73 -1.26
N LEU A 134 -2.94 -28.75 -1.98
CA LEU A 134 -2.18 -27.58 -2.46
C LEU A 134 -1.63 -26.73 -1.31
N ILE A 135 -2.43 -26.52 -0.25
CA ILE A 135 -1.98 -25.82 0.96
C ILE A 135 -0.84 -26.60 1.62
N GLY A 136 -0.97 -27.93 1.77
CA GLY A 136 0.07 -28.76 2.34
C GLY A 136 1.36 -28.77 1.52
N ALA A 137 1.26 -28.83 0.19
CA ALA A 137 2.41 -28.74 -0.70
C ALA A 137 3.10 -27.37 -0.59
N LEU A 138 2.31 -26.28 -0.61
CA LEU A 138 2.83 -24.94 -0.43
C LEU A 138 3.53 -24.79 0.94
N PHE A 139 2.91 -25.28 2.01
CA PHE A 139 3.49 -25.26 3.35
C PHE A 139 4.86 -25.96 3.40
N ALA A 140 4.98 -27.15 2.78
CA ALA A 140 6.25 -27.87 2.70
C ALA A 140 7.33 -27.05 1.97
N VAL A 141 6.99 -26.43 0.83
CA VAL A 141 7.90 -25.54 0.09
C VAL A 141 8.30 -24.34 0.95
N MET A 142 7.36 -23.74 1.67
CA MET A 142 7.63 -22.58 2.53
C MET A 142 8.48 -22.94 3.74
N CYS A 143 8.34 -24.14 4.31
CA CYS A 143 9.25 -24.63 5.36
C CYS A 143 10.70 -24.67 4.85
N VAL A 144 10.94 -25.15 3.64
CA VAL A 144 12.27 -25.18 3.05
C VAL A 144 12.79 -23.78 2.79
N LEU A 145 11.98 -22.93 2.15
CA LEU A 145 12.34 -21.55 1.81
C LEU A 145 12.68 -20.73 3.06
N TYR A 146 11.83 -20.75 4.07
CA TYR A 146 12.07 -20.00 5.29
C TYR A 146 13.22 -20.55 6.13
N SER A 147 13.47 -21.86 6.11
CA SER A 147 14.65 -22.44 6.76
C SER A 147 15.94 -21.95 6.10
N TYR A 148 15.92 -21.78 4.77
CA TYR A 148 17.04 -21.19 4.04
C TYR A 148 17.21 -19.70 4.35
N LEU A 149 16.11 -18.92 4.36
CA LEU A 149 16.14 -17.48 4.64
C LEU A 149 16.54 -17.14 6.08
N ALA A 150 16.08 -17.93 7.05
CA ALA A 150 16.36 -17.74 8.47
C ALA A 150 17.71 -18.34 8.91
N ASP A 151 18.38 -19.09 8.03
CA ASP A 151 19.57 -19.91 8.35
C ASP A 151 19.35 -20.77 9.61
N SER A 152 18.11 -21.24 9.79
CA SER A 152 17.67 -21.99 10.97
C SER A 152 16.45 -22.85 10.64
N ILE A 153 16.52 -24.15 10.91
CA ILE A 153 15.40 -25.06 10.67
C ILE A 153 14.21 -24.72 11.61
N SER A 154 14.48 -24.48 12.89
CA SER A 154 13.44 -24.13 13.86
C SER A 154 12.79 -22.78 13.54
N GLY A 155 13.59 -21.76 13.19
CA GLY A 155 13.12 -20.46 12.75
C GLY A 155 12.29 -20.56 11.48
N GLY A 156 12.75 -21.35 10.50
CA GLY A 156 12.05 -21.55 9.23
C GLY A 156 10.70 -22.26 9.38
N ILE A 157 10.63 -23.32 10.16
CA ILE A 157 9.38 -24.03 10.44
C ILE A 157 8.40 -23.10 11.18
N THR A 158 8.88 -22.34 12.17
CA THR A 158 8.02 -21.38 12.89
C THR A 158 7.51 -20.30 11.96
N ALA A 159 8.37 -19.73 11.09
CA ALA A 159 7.94 -18.75 10.08
C ALA A 159 6.86 -19.32 9.15
N ALA A 160 7.01 -20.56 8.69
CA ALA A 160 6.03 -21.24 7.84
C ALA A 160 4.69 -21.48 8.57
N VAL A 161 4.73 -21.87 9.85
CA VAL A 161 3.52 -22.07 10.68
C VAL A 161 2.80 -20.73 10.90
N VAL A 162 3.54 -19.67 11.23
CA VAL A 162 2.97 -18.32 11.38
C VAL A 162 2.35 -17.86 10.07
N MET A 163 3.06 -18.00 8.96
CA MET A 163 2.55 -17.68 7.63
C MET A 163 1.25 -18.43 7.32
N LEU A 164 1.19 -19.73 7.60
CA LEU A 164 0.00 -20.53 7.33
C LEU A 164 -1.20 -20.07 8.16
N ILE A 165 -1.02 -19.92 9.48
CA ILE A 165 -2.11 -19.54 10.40
C ILE A 165 -2.57 -18.11 10.13
N VAL A 166 -1.63 -17.16 10.13
CA VAL A 166 -1.94 -15.73 9.96
C VAL A 166 -2.39 -15.43 8.55
N GLY A 167 -1.78 -16.08 7.54
CA GLY A 167 -2.17 -15.98 6.14
C GLY A 167 -3.59 -16.46 5.88
N PHE A 168 -3.96 -17.63 6.38
CA PHE A 168 -5.33 -18.15 6.29
C PHE A 168 -6.33 -17.20 6.97
N PHE A 169 -6.00 -16.76 8.19
CA PHE A 169 -6.84 -15.84 8.95
C PHE A 169 -7.06 -14.52 8.20
N PHE A 170 -5.99 -13.87 7.74
CA PHE A 170 -6.08 -12.57 7.10
C PHE A 170 -6.61 -12.63 5.67
N ALA A 171 -6.34 -13.70 4.92
CA ALA A 171 -6.98 -13.93 3.64
C ALA A 171 -8.51 -14.08 3.77
N THR A 172 -8.97 -14.83 4.75
CA THR A 172 -10.41 -14.99 5.05
C THR A 172 -11.05 -13.65 5.42
N VAL A 173 -10.39 -12.89 6.30
CA VAL A 173 -10.84 -11.57 6.73
C VAL A 173 -10.89 -10.61 5.55
N SER A 174 -9.83 -10.55 4.75
CA SER A 174 -9.73 -9.71 3.57
C SER A 174 -10.84 -10.01 2.57
N GLY A 175 -11.06 -11.29 2.25
CA GLY A 175 -12.14 -11.71 1.40
C GLY A 175 -13.52 -11.26 1.92
N PHE A 176 -13.81 -11.52 3.20
CA PHE A 176 -15.07 -11.08 3.80
C PHE A 176 -15.26 -9.55 3.74
N LEU A 177 -14.19 -8.79 4.04
CA LEU A 177 -14.25 -7.33 4.01
C LEU A 177 -14.49 -6.78 2.61
N VAL A 178 -13.82 -7.31 1.60
CA VAL A 178 -14.04 -6.90 0.21
C VAL A 178 -15.48 -7.14 -0.22
N GLY A 179 -16.09 -8.24 0.22
CA GLY A 179 -17.51 -8.50 -0.02
C GLY A 179 -18.47 -7.51 0.65
N VAL A 180 -18.05 -6.87 1.74
CA VAL A 180 -18.92 -5.94 2.51
C VAL A 180 -18.65 -4.47 2.19
N ILE A 181 -17.37 -4.08 2.07
CA ILE A 181 -16.96 -2.67 1.97
C ILE A 181 -16.24 -2.32 0.66
N GLY A 182 -16.07 -3.27 -0.22
CA GLY A 182 -15.36 -3.10 -1.49
C GLY A 182 -13.83 -3.25 -1.37
N SER A 183 -13.20 -3.53 -2.51
CA SER A 183 -11.76 -3.82 -2.60
C SER A 183 -10.86 -2.65 -2.19
N SER A 184 -11.25 -1.42 -2.53
CA SER A 184 -10.48 -0.21 -2.22
C SER A 184 -10.35 0.10 -0.71
N ASN A 185 -11.27 -0.42 0.10
CA ASN A 185 -11.29 -0.23 1.55
C ASN A 185 -10.68 -1.43 2.31
N ASN A 186 -10.12 -2.40 1.61
CA ASN A 186 -9.46 -3.56 2.21
C ASN A 186 -8.20 -3.12 2.97
N PRO A 187 -8.09 -3.36 4.29
CA PRO A 187 -6.99 -2.86 5.12
C PRO A 187 -5.72 -3.71 5.00
N ILE A 188 -5.27 -4.03 3.78
CA ILE A 188 -4.12 -4.90 3.51
C ILE A 188 -2.87 -4.41 4.26
N SER A 189 -2.60 -3.10 4.25
CA SER A 189 -1.44 -2.54 4.96
C SER A 189 -1.48 -2.82 6.47
N GLY A 190 -2.68 -2.74 7.09
CA GLY A 190 -2.85 -3.04 8.51
C GLY A 190 -2.65 -4.54 8.82
N LEU A 191 -3.17 -5.41 7.97
CA LEU A 191 -3.02 -6.87 8.08
C LEU A 191 -1.53 -7.27 7.94
N THR A 192 -0.85 -6.74 6.92
CA THR A 192 0.57 -6.98 6.68
C THR A 192 1.45 -6.51 7.85
N LEU A 193 1.17 -5.32 8.37
CA LEU A 193 1.91 -4.73 9.47
C LEU A 193 1.75 -5.54 10.75
N SER A 194 0.53 -6.00 11.04
CA SER A 194 0.27 -6.90 12.17
C SER A 194 0.97 -8.24 12.03
N THR A 195 0.99 -8.82 10.82
CA THR A 195 1.73 -10.05 10.53
C THR A 195 3.21 -9.87 10.78
N LEU A 196 3.79 -8.78 10.29
CA LEU A 196 5.21 -8.47 10.44
C LEU A 196 5.59 -8.40 11.92
N ILE A 197 4.81 -7.71 12.74
CA ILE A 197 5.07 -7.59 14.17
C ILE A 197 5.00 -8.96 14.87
N ILE A 198 3.95 -9.74 14.58
CA ILE A 198 3.80 -11.09 15.15
C ILE A 198 4.99 -11.97 14.78
N ALA A 199 5.35 -12.01 13.49
CA ALA A 199 6.49 -12.78 13.01
C ALA A 199 7.82 -12.30 13.62
N ALA A 200 8.03 -10.98 13.69
CA ALA A 200 9.24 -10.40 14.26
C ALA A 200 9.42 -10.73 15.75
N LEU A 201 8.35 -10.59 16.54
CA LEU A 201 8.39 -10.93 17.98
C LEU A 201 8.67 -12.43 18.20
N LEU A 202 8.08 -13.30 17.36
CA LEU A 202 8.33 -14.74 17.45
C LEU A 202 9.77 -15.10 17.03
N MET A 203 10.32 -14.47 15.99
CA MET A 203 11.72 -14.68 15.59
C MET A 203 12.67 -14.27 16.70
N VAL A 204 12.45 -13.11 17.32
CA VAL A 204 13.25 -12.65 18.47
C VAL A 204 13.15 -13.64 19.64
N ALA A 205 11.93 -14.12 19.96
CA ALA A 205 11.73 -15.10 21.03
C ALA A 205 12.44 -16.45 20.77
N LEU A 206 12.66 -16.81 19.52
CA LEU A 206 13.42 -18.00 19.11
C LEU A 206 14.93 -17.76 18.99
N GLY A 207 15.40 -16.54 19.24
CA GLY A 207 16.78 -16.15 19.08
C GLY A 207 17.25 -16.01 17.62
N VAL A 208 16.33 -15.98 16.66
CA VAL A 208 16.62 -15.71 15.24
C VAL A 208 16.65 -14.21 15.03
N THR A 209 17.82 -13.63 15.13
CA THR A 209 18.07 -12.17 15.05
C THR A 209 18.98 -11.84 13.87
N GLY A 210 19.21 -10.54 13.65
CA GLY A 210 20.09 -10.09 12.57
C GLY A 210 19.46 -10.15 11.17
N PRO A 211 20.27 -10.06 10.09
CA PRO A 211 19.78 -9.97 8.72
C PRO A 211 18.90 -11.16 8.28
N GLN A 212 19.24 -12.37 8.74
CA GLN A 212 18.50 -13.59 8.41
C GLN A 212 17.09 -13.57 9.03
N GLY A 213 16.98 -13.16 10.29
CA GLY A 213 15.68 -12.98 10.94
C GLY A 213 14.82 -11.91 10.27
N VAL A 214 15.43 -10.79 9.89
CA VAL A 214 14.76 -9.71 9.12
C VAL A 214 14.21 -10.26 7.80
N THR A 215 15.03 -11.01 7.05
CA THR A 215 14.62 -11.58 5.76
C THR A 215 13.47 -12.56 5.92
N ALA A 216 13.51 -13.44 6.92
CA ALA A 216 12.43 -14.39 7.20
C ALA A 216 11.11 -13.66 7.55
N VAL A 217 11.17 -12.63 8.41
CA VAL A 217 10.00 -11.83 8.80
C VAL A 217 9.39 -11.11 7.61
N LEU A 218 10.21 -10.47 6.77
CA LEU A 218 9.74 -9.82 5.55
C LEU A 218 9.15 -10.83 4.56
N GLY A 219 9.72 -12.03 4.47
CA GLY A 219 9.17 -13.12 3.67
C GLY A 219 7.77 -13.54 4.13
N VAL A 220 7.56 -13.73 5.44
CA VAL A 220 6.23 -14.03 6.00
C VAL A 220 5.24 -12.92 5.73
N ALA A 221 5.63 -11.67 5.99
CA ALA A 221 4.76 -10.52 5.80
C ALA A 221 4.36 -10.34 4.33
N SER A 222 5.28 -10.56 3.38
CA SER A 222 5.00 -10.42 1.94
C SER A 222 4.02 -11.49 1.45
N VAL A 223 4.16 -12.75 1.86
CA VAL A 223 3.22 -13.82 1.48
C VAL A 223 1.83 -13.55 2.04
N VAL A 224 1.72 -13.13 3.30
CA VAL A 224 0.43 -12.79 3.91
C VAL A 224 -0.20 -11.56 3.26
N CYS A 225 0.60 -10.56 2.89
CA CYS A 225 0.15 -9.39 2.13
C CYS A 225 -0.49 -9.79 0.79
N VAL A 226 0.25 -10.58 -0.01
CA VAL A 226 -0.21 -11.03 -1.32
C VAL A 226 -1.44 -11.93 -1.21
N SER A 227 -1.43 -12.90 -0.28
CA SER A 227 -2.58 -13.80 -0.08
C SER A 227 -3.85 -13.03 0.33
N SER A 228 -3.72 -12.00 1.15
CA SER A 228 -4.84 -11.15 1.54
C SER A 228 -5.36 -10.29 0.37
N ALA A 229 -4.47 -9.79 -0.48
CA ALA A 229 -4.84 -9.04 -1.68
C ALA A 229 -5.58 -9.93 -2.69
N VAL A 230 -4.98 -11.08 -3.04
CA VAL A 230 -5.54 -12.05 -3.99
C VAL A 230 -6.89 -12.58 -3.49
N ALA A 231 -7.04 -12.86 -2.19
CA ALA A 231 -8.33 -13.27 -1.63
C ALA A 231 -9.44 -12.23 -1.85
N GLY A 232 -9.11 -10.94 -1.76
CA GLY A 232 -10.04 -9.85 -2.07
C GLY A 232 -10.41 -9.78 -3.55
N GLU A 233 -9.42 -9.90 -4.44
CA GLU A 233 -9.62 -9.86 -5.89
C GLU A 233 -10.43 -11.06 -6.39
N LEU A 234 -10.12 -12.26 -5.90
CA LEU A 234 -10.86 -13.49 -6.24
C LEU A 234 -12.37 -13.36 -5.93
N LEU A 235 -12.74 -12.65 -4.87
CA LEU A 235 -14.17 -12.41 -4.61
C LEU A 235 -14.83 -11.49 -5.63
N GLN A 236 -14.09 -10.53 -6.19
CA GLN A 236 -14.59 -9.70 -7.29
C GLN A 236 -14.79 -10.56 -8.55
N ASP A 237 -13.84 -11.44 -8.85
CA ASP A 237 -13.93 -12.38 -9.98
C ASP A 237 -15.10 -13.35 -9.81
N PHE A 238 -15.34 -13.85 -8.60
CA PHE A 238 -16.54 -14.64 -8.30
C PHE A 238 -17.83 -13.85 -8.51
N LYS A 239 -17.87 -12.57 -8.12
CA LYS A 239 -19.05 -11.74 -8.34
C LYS A 239 -19.33 -11.51 -9.83
N VAL A 240 -18.29 -11.22 -10.60
CA VAL A 240 -18.40 -11.09 -12.07
C VAL A 240 -18.81 -12.41 -12.70
N GLY A 241 -18.17 -13.51 -12.30
CA GLY A 241 -18.51 -14.85 -12.75
C GLY A 241 -19.95 -15.24 -12.44
N TRP A 242 -20.44 -14.91 -11.25
CA TRP A 242 -21.85 -15.15 -10.88
C TRP A 242 -22.81 -14.35 -11.77
N LEU A 243 -22.53 -13.08 -12.03
CA LEU A 243 -23.36 -12.24 -12.89
C LEU A 243 -23.41 -12.74 -14.34
N LEU A 244 -22.30 -13.27 -14.83
CA LEU A 244 -22.16 -13.77 -16.20
C LEU A 244 -22.47 -15.27 -16.34
N GLY A 245 -22.82 -15.95 -15.27
CA GLY A 245 -23.05 -17.40 -15.25
C GLY A 245 -21.78 -18.23 -15.38
N GLY A 246 -20.63 -17.73 -14.91
CA GLY A 246 -19.34 -18.44 -14.86
C GLY A 246 -19.35 -19.60 -13.88
N THR A 247 -18.41 -20.53 -14.05
CA THR A 247 -18.22 -21.68 -13.16
C THR A 247 -17.14 -21.35 -12.11
N PRO A 248 -17.44 -21.28 -10.78
CA PRO A 248 -16.48 -20.92 -9.75
C PRO A 248 -15.21 -21.78 -9.76
N ARG A 249 -15.34 -23.10 -9.98
CA ARG A 249 -14.20 -24.01 -10.09
C ARG A 249 -13.22 -23.58 -11.21
N THR A 250 -13.73 -23.16 -12.35
CA THR A 250 -12.89 -22.73 -13.46
C THR A 250 -12.20 -21.42 -13.13
N ILE A 251 -12.90 -20.47 -12.49
CA ILE A 251 -12.32 -19.20 -12.01
C ILE A 251 -11.17 -19.50 -11.06
N GLN A 252 -11.35 -20.36 -10.06
CA GLN A 252 -10.29 -20.73 -9.11
C GLN A 252 -9.07 -21.37 -9.79
N LEU A 253 -9.27 -22.25 -10.78
CA LEU A 253 -8.17 -22.87 -11.51
C LEU A 253 -7.39 -21.86 -12.36
N VAL A 254 -8.12 -20.99 -13.05
CA VAL A 254 -7.50 -19.93 -13.86
C VAL A 254 -6.74 -18.94 -12.98
N GLU A 255 -7.28 -18.57 -11.82
CA GLU A 255 -6.62 -17.72 -10.84
C GLU A 255 -5.30 -18.31 -10.33
N LEU A 256 -5.28 -19.62 -10.00
CA LEU A 256 -4.04 -20.31 -9.62
C LEU A 256 -2.98 -20.23 -10.73
N VAL A 257 -3.38 -20.44 -12.00
CA VAL A 257 -2.47 -20.31 -13.14
C VAL A 257 -2.02 -18.85 -13.29
N ALA A 258 -2.95 -17.90 -13.18
CA ALA A 258 -2.67 -16.48 -13.30
C ALA A 258 -1.66 -16.01 -12.24
N VAL A 259 -1.80 -16.45 -10.99
CA VAL A 259 -0.86 -16.13 -9.90
C VAL A 259 0.54 -16.65 -10.22
N VAL A 260 0.67 -17.89 -10.73
CA VAL A 260 1.98 -18.45 -11.12
C VAL A 260 2.60 -17.65 -12.26
N VAL A 261 1.83 -17.36 -13.32
CA VAL A 261 2.31 -16.59 -14.47
C VAL A 261 2.67 -15.17 -14.07
N ALA A 262 1.80 -14.50 -13.30
CA ALA A 262 2.05 -13.13 -12.83
C ALA A 262 3.28 -13.03 -11.92
N SER A 263 3.47 -14.00 -11.00
CA SER A 263 4.64 -14.00 -10.12
C SER A 263 5.95 -14.20 -10.90
N ALA A 264 5.95 -15.09 -11.89
CA ALA A 264 7.10 -15.28 -12.77
C ALA A 264 7.39 -14.03 -13.63
N ALA A 265 6.34 -13.42 -14.16
CA ALA A 265 6.45 -12.22 -14.99
C ALA A 265 6.90 -11.00 -14.17
N MET A 266 6.43 -10.84 -12.92
CA MET A 266 6.70 -9.69 -12.07
C MET A 266 8.17 -9.57 -11.62
N TYR A 267 8.89 -10.67 -11.60
CA TYR A 267 10.32 -10.68 -11.28
C TYR A 267 11.12 -9.71 -12.20
N TRP A 268 10.87 -9.77 -13.50
CA TRP A 268 11.61 -8.98 -14.49
C TRP A 268 11.42 -7.47 -14.34
N PRO A 269 10.20 -6.92 -14.22
CA PRO A 269 9.98 -5.51 -13.95
C PRO A 269 10.69 -5.03 -12.69
N LEU A 270 10.58 -5.77 -11.58
CA LEU A 270 11.22 -5.40 -10.33
C LEU A 270 12.75 -5.40 -10.47
N TRP A 271 13.31 -6.41 -11.10
CA TRP A 271 14.75 -6.48 -11.35
C TRP A 271 15.24 -5.33 -12.24
N ILE A 272 14.53 -5.05 -13.36
CA ILE A 272 14.86 -3.95 -14.27
C ILE A 272 14.80 -2.58 -13.56
N LEU A 273 13.78 -2.36 -12.73
CA LEU A 273 13.64 -1.12 -11.96
C LEU A 273 14.83 -0.93 -11.01
N ASN A 274 15.19 -1.98 -10.28
CA ASN A 274 16.33 -1.93 -9.35
C ASN A 274 17.64 -1.69 -10.07
N GLU A 275 17.96 -2.54 -11.07
CA GLU A 275 19.21 -2.45 -11.85
C GLU A 275 19.30 -1.14 -12.65
N GLY A 276 18.19 -0.69 -13.23
CA GLY A 276 18.14 0.58 -13.94
C GLY A 276 18.45 1.76 -13.03
N ASN A 277 17.94 1.76 -11.81
CA ASN A 277 18.24 2.79 -10.82
C ASN A 277 19.71 2.73 -10.36
N LEU A 278 20.23 1.53 -10.07
CA LEU A 278 21.63 1.33 -9.69
C LEU A 278 22.59 1.82 -10.78
N LYS A 279 22.34 1.49 -12.04
CA LYS A 279 23.14 1.95 -13.19
C LYS A 279 23.04 3.46 -13.43
N ALA A 280 21.92 4.08 -13.08
CA ALA A 280 21.74 5.52 -13.09
C ALA A 280 22.42 6.25 -11.90
N GLY A 281 23.16 5.52 -11.05
CA GLY A 281 23.87 6.06 -9.89
C GLY A 281 23.00 6.18 -8.62
N GLY A 282 21.82 5.57 -8.60
CA GLY A 282 20.95 5.50 -7.44
C GLY A 282 21.29 4.33 -6.51
N LEU A 283 20.48 4.17 -5.45
CA LEU A 283 20.65 3.14 -4.41
C LEU A 283 19.72 1.92 -4.60
N GLY A 284 18.99 1.85 -5.71
CA GLY A 284 17.94 0.84 -5.92
C GLY A 284 16.62 1.23 -5.25
N PHE A 285 15.83 0.23 -4.84
CA PHE A 285 14.56 0.49 -4.15
C PHE A 285 14.77 1.28 -2.84
N GLY A 286 14.00 2.35 -2.68
CA GLY A 286 14.11 3.29 -1.56
C GLY A 286 14.88 4.57 -1.90
N ASP A 287 15.48 4.65 -3.08
CA ASP A 287 16.07 5.88 -3.62
C ASP A 287 15.01 6.97 -3.89
N LYS A 288 15.43 8.23 -4.03
CA LYS A 288 14.53 9.35 -4.37
C LYS A 288 13.84 9.14 -5.71
N ALA A 289 14.54 8.57 -6.69
CA ALA A 289 14.01 8.29 -8.03
C ALA A 289 13.19 6.99 -8.09
N LEU A 290 13.40 6.07 -7.14
CA LEU A 290 12.69 4.81 -7.03
C LEU A 290 12.14 4.62 -5.59
N PRO A 291 11.24 5.47 -5.12
CA PRO A 291 10.73 5.40 -3.77
C PRO A 291 9.86 4.15 -3.57
N ALA A 292 10.11 3.42 -2.50
CA ALA A 292 9.31 2.27 -2.07
C ALA A 292 8.86 2.47 -0.61
N PRO A 293 7.99 3.44 -0.32
CA PRO A 293 7.74 3.90 1.04
C PRO A 293 7.13 2.82 1.94
N GLN A 294 6.23 1.99 1.42
CA GLN A 294 5.63 0.89 2.20
C GLN A 294 6.65 -0.23 2.47
N ALA A 295 7.44 -0.61 1.47
CA ALA A 295 8.51 -1.59 1.65
C ALA A 295 9.58 -1.09 2.63
N GLY A 296 9.96 0.19 2.52
CA GLY A 296 10.89 0.82 3.45
C GLY A 296 10.37 0.87 4.88
N LEU A 297 9.07 1.11 5.09
CA LEU A 297 8.41 1.02 6.39
C LEU A 297 8.53 -0.40 6.97
N MET A 298 8.16 -1.42 6.19
CA MET A 298 8.20 -2.81 6.62
C MET A 298 9.64 -3.24 6.95
N ALA A 299 10.61 -2.85 6.10
CA ALA A 299 12.02 -3.11 6.33
C ALA A 299 12.52 -2.43 7.62
N SER A 300 12.18 -1.16 7.84
CA SER A 300 12.59 -0.43 9.06
C SER A 300 12.04 -1.06 10.33
N LEU A 301 10.79 -1.55 10.29
CA LEU A 301 10.19 -2.26 11.43
C LEU A 301 10.84 -3.62 11.68
N ALA A 302 11.06 -4.41 10.63
CA ALA A 302 11.71 -5.71 10.74
C ALA A 302 13.13 -5.55 11.28
N GLN A 303 13.94 -4.63 10.73
CA GLN A 303 15.27 -4.30 11.21
C GLN A 303 15.25 -3.79 12.65
N GLY A 304 14.31 -2.92 12.98
CA GLY A 304 14.19 -2.38 14.33
C GLY A 304 13.90 -3.45 15.37
N ILE A 305 12.94 -4.34 15.11
CA ILE A 305 12.53 -5.37 16.08
C ILE A 305 13.54 -6.52 16.13
N VAL A 306 13.92 -7.07 14.97
CA VAL A 306 14.75 -8.29 14.87
C VAL A 306 16.24 -7.94 14.84
N GLY A 307 16.63 -6.83 14.22
CA GLY A 307 18.01 -6.33 14.21
C GLY A 307 18.43 -5.61 15.49
N GLY A 308 17.48 -5.22 16.35
CA GLY A 308 17.75 -4.52 17.61
C GLY A 308 18.10 -3.04 17.47
N GLU A 309 17.99 -2.47 16.28
CA GLU A 309 18.37 -1.08 15.98
C GLU A 309 17.19 -0.09 16.11
N MET A 310 16.17 -0.44 16.87
CA MET A 310 14.94 0.35 16.92
C MET A 310 15.06 1.55 17.89
N ALA A 311 14.74 2.74 17.39
CA ALA A 311 14.63 3.95 18.22
C ALA A 311 13.34 3.91 19.06
N TRP A 312 13.27 2.98 20.04
CA TRP A 312 12.08 2.74 20.87
C TRP A 312 11.47 4.01 21.47
N PRO A 313 12.25 4.96 22.02
CA PRO A 313 11.66 6.19 22.59
C PRO A 313 10.84 6.99 21.57
N LEU A 314 11.31 7.07 20.32
CA LEU A 314 10.61 7.80 19.26
C LEU A 314 9.34 7.07 18.80
N ILE A 315 9.39 5.74 18.75
CA ILE A 315 8.22 4.93 18.41
C ILE A 315 7.16 5.00 19.50
N ILE A 316 7.58 4.95 20.77
CA ILE A 316 6.67 5.13 21.92
C ILE A 316 6.01 6.52 21.88
N ALA A 317 6.78 7.58 21.59
CA ALA A 317 6.22 8.91 21.37
C ALA A 317 5.19 8.91 20.23
N GLY A 318 5.48 8.18 19.15
CA GLY A 318 4.56 7.97 18.03
C GLY A 318 3.29 7.20 18.41
N ILE A 319 3.41 6.21 19.28
CA ILE A 319 2.25 5.47 19.83
C ILE A 319 1.35 6.42 20.60
N PHE A 320 1.89 7.23 21.51
CA PHE A 320 1.11 8.24 22.24
C PHE A 320 0.48 9.26 21.27
N PHE A 321 1.20 9.70 20.26
CA PHE A 321 0.65 10.57 19.22
C PHE A 321 -0.53 9.91 18.48
N GLY A 322 -0.40 8.64 18.09
CA GLY A 322 -1.47 7.88 17.47
C GLY A 322 -2.70 7.73 18.37
N ILE A 323 -2.50 7.47 19.66
CA ILE A 323 -3.58 7.43 20.66
C ILE A 323 -4.27 8.79 20.77
N ALA A 324 -3.51 9.89 20.81
CA ALA A 324 -4.06 11.23 20.84
C ALA A 324 -4.93 11.53 19.62
N LEU A 325 -4.52 11.10 18.41
CA LEU A 325 -5.33 11.23 17.20
C LEU A 325 -6.66 10.45 17.30
N ILE A 326 -6.67 9.29 17.96
CA ILE A 326 -7.90 8.52 18.21
C ILE A 326 -8.79 9.26 19.19
N MET A 327 -8.23 9.81 20.29
CA MET A 327 -8.98 10.54 21.32
C MET A 327 -9.67 11.79 20.74
N VAL A 328 -9.04 12.49 19.81
CA VAL A 328 -9.64 13.64 19.10
C VAL A 328 -10.51 13.21 17.92
N GLN A 329 -10.82 11.93 17.81
CA GLN A 329 -11.75 11.34 16.83
C GLN A 329 -11.35 11.59 15.37
N VAL A 330 -10.06 11.60 15.06
CA VAL A 330 -9.58 11.67 13.67
C VAL A 330 -10.11 10.45 12.91
N LYS A 331 -10.72 10.67 11.74
CA LYS A 331 -11.37 9.59 10.94
C LYS A 331 -10.41 8.45 10.58
N SER A 332 -9.15 8.77 10.30
CA SER A 332 -8.11 7.79 9.98
C SER A 332 -6.76 8.25 10.56
N PRO A 333 -6.45 7.85 11.80
CA PRO A 333 -5.13 8.14 12.40
C PRO A 333 -3.98 7.60 11.55
N MET A 334 -4.18 6.47 10.88
CA MET A 334 -3.20 5.85 10.00
C MET A 334 -2.82 6.76 8.83
N LEU A 335 -3.79 7.43 8.18
CA LEU A 335 -3.50 8.34 7.06
C LEU A 335 -2.67 9.55 7.49
N VAL A 336 -2.91 10.10 8.68
CA VAL A 336 -2.09 11.18 9.24
C VAL A 336 -0.66 10.70 9.47
N ALA A 337 -0.49 9.54 10.08
CA ALA A 337 0.82 8.95 10.33
C ALA A 337 1.57 8.62 9.01
N VAL A 338 0.88 8.08 8.01
CA VAL A 338 1.44 7.86 6.66
C VAL A 338 1.85 9.19 6.03
N GLY A 339 1.05 10.25 6.20
CA GLY A 339 1.38 11.59 5.72
C GLY A 339 2.66 12.16 6.34
N MET A 340 2.92 11.88 7.62
CA MET A 340 4.17 12.25 8.29
C MET A 340 5.37 11.45 7.78
N TYR A 341 5.15 10.18 7.44
CA TYR A 341 6.18 9.26 6.95
C TYR A 341 6.62 9.55 5.52
N LEU A 342 5.68 9.96 4.67
CA LEU A 342 5.95 10.27 3.26
C LEU A 342 6.66 11.63 3.10
N PRO A 343 7.46 11.81 2.03
CA PRO A 343 7.97 13.12 1.66
C PRO A 343 6.81 14.12 1.45
N ILE A 344 7.01 15.37 1.89
CA ILE A 344 5.96 16.39 1.77
C ILE A 344 5.54 16.67 0.32
N ALA A 345 6.46 16.58 -0.62
CA ALA A 345 6.17 16.76 -2.05
C ALA A 345 5.15 15.72 -2.57
N THR A 346 5.23 14.49 -2.07
CA THR A 346 4.29 13.40 -2.40
C THR A 346 2.91 13.65 -1.80
N THR A 347 2.84 13.95 -0.51
CA THR A 347 1.57 14.21 0.18
C THR A 347 0.88 15.47 -0.32
N PHE A 348 1.66 16.46 -0.74
CA PHE A 348 1.14 17.67 -1.36
C PHE A 348 0.54 17.39 -2.75
N ALA A 349 1.20 16.58 -3.58
CA ALA A 349 0.65 16.18 -4.88
C ALA A 349 -0.66 15.40 -4.72
N ILE A 350 -0.74 14.47 -3.76
CA ILE A 350 -1.98 13.75 -3.43
C ILE A 350 -3.08 14.74 -2.99
N PHE A 351 -2.74 15.73 -2.16
CA PHE A 351 -3.70 16.76 -1.74
C PHE A 351 -4.21 17.58 -2.92
N VAL A 352 -3.32 17.99 -3.85
CA VAL A 352 -3.71 18.69 -5.09
C VAL A 352 -4.67 17.84 -5.92
N GLY A 353 -4.43 16.53 -6.05
CA GLY A 353 -5.36 15.61 -6.71
C GLY A 353 -6.75 15.59 -6.05
N GLY A 354 -6.81 15.58 -4.73
CA GLY A 354 -8.06 15.72 -3.97
C GLY A 354 -8.77 17.06 -4.19
N MET A 355 -8.01 18.17 -4.29
CA MET A 355 -8.55 19.48 -4.60
C MET A 355 -9.12 19.56 -6.03
N ILE A 356 -8.45 18.92 -7.00
CA ILE A 356 -8.96 18.82 -8.38
C ILE A 356 -10.31 18.11 -8.39
N ARG A 357 -10.46 16.99 -7.66
CA ARG A 357 -11.75 16.33 -7.49
C ARG A 357 -12.80 17.24 -6.88
N TRP A 358 -12.46 17.94 -5.79
CA TRP A 358 -13.38 18.88 -5.13
C TRP A 358 -13.89 19.96 -6.09
N VAL A 359 -13.00 20.52 -6.95
CA VAL A 359 -13.38 21.48 -7.99
C VAL A 359 -14.32 20.82 -9.01
N GLY A 360 -14.02 19.59 -9.45
CA GLY A 360 -14.87 18.82 -10.36
C GLY A 360 -16.28 18.59 -9.79
N ASP A 361 -16.36 18.17 -8.52
CA ASP A 361 -17.63 17.95 -7.80
C ASP A 361 -18.44 19.25 -7.67
N ALA A 362 -17.78 20.36 -7.31
CA ALA A 362 -18.41 21.68 -7.21
C ALA A 362 -18.94 22.16 -8.58
N LEU A 363 -18.22 21.91 -9.68
CA LEU A 363 -18.67 22.21 -11.03
C LEU A 363 -19.84 21.33 -11.46
N ALA A 364 -19.85 20.05 -11.11
CA ALA A 364 -20.96 19.12 -11.35
C ALA A 364 -22.23 19.58 -10.62
N GLU A 365 -22.08 20.03 -9.38
CA GLU A 365 -23.17 20.58 -8.58
C GLU A 365 -23.72 21.88 -9.18
N ARG A 366 -22.87 22.83 -9.55
CA ARG A 366 -23.26 24.06 -10.22
C ARG A 366 -23.98 23.85 -11.56
N ARG A 367 -23.67 22.76 -12.27
CA ARG A 367 -24.37 22.39 -13.51
C ARG A 367 -25.71 21.70 -13.25
N GLY A 368 -26.11 21.47 -12.00
CA GLY A 368 -27.36 20.81 -11.65
C GLY A 368 -27.42 19.34 -12.06
N LEU A 369 -26.29 18.65 -12.14
CA LEU A 369 -26.26 17.23 -12.53
C LEU A 369 -27.01 16.38 -11.49
N ASN A 370 -27.87 15.46 -11.98
CA ASN A 370 -28.60 14.51 -11.13
C ASN A 370 -27.66 13.41 -10.58
N GLU A 371 -28.16 12.56 -9.68
CA GLU A 371 -27.37 11.49 -9.04
C GLU A 371 -26.78 10.51 -10.05
N ALA A 372 -27.54 10.12 -11.08
CA ALA A 372 -27.06 9.21 -12.13
C ALA A 372 -25.92 9.82 -12.94
N GLN A 373 -26.02 11.11 -13.27
CA GLN A 373 -24.98 11.87 -13.96
C GLN A 373 -23.72 12.00 -13.08
N ARG A 374 -23.87 12.30 -11.79
CA ARG A 374 -22.74 12.39 -10.83
C ARG A 374 -22.04 11.04 -10.69
N ALA A 375 -22.78 9.94 -10.64
CA ALA A 375 -22.17 8.59 -10.61
C ALA A 375 -21.35 8.30 -11.87
N ARG A 376 -21.82 8.73 -13.06
CA ARG A 376 -21.04 8.60 -14.32
C ARG A 376 -19.78 9.45 -14.31
N VAL A 377 -19.88 10.70 -13.82
CA VAL A 377 -18.72 11.60 -13.66
C VAL A 377 -17.69 10.98 -12.70
N GLU A 378 -18.14 10.47 -11.58
CA GLU A 378 -17.26 9.81 -10.59
C GLU A 378 -16.57 8.59 -11.19
N ASN A 379 -17.29 7.67 -11.84
CA ASN A 379 -16.72 6.51 -12.51
C ASN A 379 -15.70 6.89 -13.57
N ALA A 380 -16.01 7.86 -14.43
CA ALA A 380 -15.09 8.33 -15.45
C ALA A 380 -13.82 8.94 -14.82
N GLY A 381 -13.98 9.70 -13.73
CA GLY A 381 -12.88 10.29 -12.99
C GLY A 381 -11.95 9.26 -12.36
N VAL A 382 -12.52 8.21 -11.77
CA VAL A 382 -11.75 7.08 -11.23
C VAL A 382 -11.00 6.35 -12.34
N LEU A 383 -11.64 6.09 -13.49
CA LEU A 383 -11.01 5.41 -14.63
C LEU A 383 -9.83 6.23 -15.21
N VAL A 384 -10.02 7.53 -15.39
CA VAL A 384 -8.94 8.43 -15.87
C VAL A 384 -7.78 8.45 -14.87
N SER A 385 -8.09 8.57 -13.58
CA SER A 385 -7.08 8.57 -12.51
C SER A 385 -6.31 7.25 -12.45
N SER A 386 -7.01 6.12 -12.56
CA SER A 386 -6.39 4.78 -12.63
C SER A 386 -5.49 4.64 -13.85
N GLY A 387 -5.93 5.18 -15.00
CA GLY A 387 -5.12 5.23 -16.22
C GLY A 387 -3.85 6.06 -16.06
N LEU A 388 -3.89 7.18 -15.32
CA LEU A 388 -2.72 7.99 -15.02
C LEU A 388 -1.74 7.25 -14.10
N ILE A 389 -2.24 6.55 -13.08
CA ILE A 389 -1.42 5.74 -12.18
C ILE A 389 -0.70 4.61 -12.96
N ALA A 390 -1.46 3.84 -13.74
CA ALA A 390 -0.91 2.76 -14.54
C ALA A 390 0.06 3.27 -15.62
N GLY A 391 -0.29 4.38 -16.27
CA GLY A 391 0.54 5.00 -17.30
C GLY A 391 1.90 5.46 -16.78
N GLU A 392 1.94 6.12 -15.62
CA GLU A 392 3.20 6.53 -14.99
C GLU A 392 4.05 5.31 -14.60
N ALA A 393 3.44 4.26 -14.06
CA ALA A 393 4.15 3.02 -13.72
C ALA A 393 4.78 2.35 -14.96
N LEU A 394 4.03 2.28 -16.07
CA LEU A 394 4.53 1.71 -17.33
C LEU A 394 5.65 2.58 -17.95
N CYS A 395 5.48 3.92 -17.94
CA CYS A 395 6.54 4.83 -18.38
C CYS A 395 7.80 4.71 -17.50
N GLY A 396 7.61 4.58 -16.18
CA GLY A 396 8.72 4.33 -15.24
C GLY A 396 9.47 3.04 -15.55
N LEU A 397 8.77 1.97 -15.91
CA LEU A 397 9.40 0.72 -16.33
C LEU A 397 10.18 0.87 -17.64
N ILE A 398 9.64 1.60 -18.62
CA ILE A 398 10.32 1.86 -19.90
C ILE A 398 11.59 2.68 -19.67
N THR A 399 11.52 3.74 -18.86
CA THR A 399 12.69 4.57 -18.54
C THR A 399 13.75 3.79 -17.76
N ALA A 400 13.34 2.93 -16.82
CA ALA A 400 14.25 2.03 -16.12
C ALA A 400 14.91 1.01 -17.05
N TRP A 401 14.18 0.50 -18.05
CA TRP A 401 14.74 -0.38 -19.08
C TRP A 401 15.78 0.34 -19.94
N PHE A 402 15.55 1.60 -20.32
CA PHE A 402 16.56 2.42 -21.02
C PHE A 402 17.81 2.62 -20.15
N ALA A 403 17.63 2.95 -18.87
CA ALA A 403 18.75 3.10 -17.94
C ALA A 403 19.52 1.78 -17.76
N TRP A 404 18.82 0.65 -17.61
CA TRP A 404 19.44 -0.67 -17.53
C TRP A 404 20.27 -1.03 -18.78
N ARG A 405 19.78 -0.63 -19.97
CA ARG A 405 20.47 -0.83 -21.25
C ARG A 405 21.53 0.24 -21.53
N GLU A 406 21.72 1.20 -20.63
CA GLU A 406 22.65 2.34 -20.79
C GLU A 406 22.36 3.17 -22.04
N ILE A 407 21.09 3.19 -22.48
CA ILE A 407 20.63 4.01 -23.59
C ILE A 407 20.43 5.42 -23.04
N GLN A 408 21.16 6.39 -23.58
CA GLN A 408 20.98 7.80 -23.21
C GLN A 408 19.59 8.25 -23.64
N THR A 409 18.79 8.68 -22.68
CA THR A 409 17.51 9.33 -22.92
C THR A 409 17.74 10.80 -23.21
N TRP A 410 16.88 11.40 -24.03
CA TRP A 410 16.95 12.82 -24.32
C TRP A 410 16.63 13.63 -23.06
N GLU A 411 17.60 14.39 -22.60
CA GLU A 411 17.37 15.42 -21.57
C GLU A 411 16.90 16.68 -22.28
N ILE A 412 15.61 16.98 -22.15
CA ILE A 412 15.01 18.20 -22.74
C ILE A 412 15.45 19.44 -21.95
N PHE A 413 15.68 19.29 -20.65
CA PHE A 413 16.11 20.35 -19.75
C PHE A 413 17.30 19.90 -18.91
N ALA A 414 18.38 20.67 -18.89
CA ALA A 414 19.53 20.41 -18.01
C ALA A 414 19.20 20.60 -16.53
N GLU A 415 18.21 21.45 -16.22
CA GLU A 415 17.70 21.70 -14.87
C GLU A 415 16.18 21.62 -14.83
N PRO A 416 15.58 21.20 -13.70
CA PRO A 416 14.12 21.15 -13.55
C PRO A 416 13.45 22.52 -13.73
N SER A 417 12.52 22.61 -14.67
CA SER A 417 11.80 23.86 -14.95
C SER A 417 10.47 23.92 -14.19
N TYR A 418 10.37 24.80 -13.21
CA TYR A 418 9.12 25.02 -12.45
C TYR A 418 7.96 25.48 -13.32
N ALA A 419 8.24 26.32 -14.33
CA ALA A 419 7.21 26.83 -15.24
C ALA A 419 6.57 25.69 -16.05
N VAL A 420 7.40 24.82 -16.62
CA VAL A 420 6.91 23.65 -17.37
C VAL A 420 6.16 22.69 -16.44
N GLY A 421 6.68 22.45 -15.22
CA GLY A 421 5.98 21.65 -14.22
C GLY A 421 4.58 22.18 -13.90
N LEU A 422 4.41 23.49 -13.71
CA LEU A 422 3.11 24.12 -13.47
C LEU A 422 2.17 24.00 -14.68
N VAL A 423 2.67 24.14 -15.90
CA VAL A 423 1.87 23.94 -17.11
C VAL A 423 1.38 22.51 -17.21
N VAL A 424 2.26 21.51 -16.98
CA VAL A 424 1.89 20.10 -16.99
C VAL A 424 0.85 19.81 -15.91
N LEU A 425 1.05 20.33 -14.69
CA LEU A 425 0.09 20.20 -13.59
C LEU A 425 -1.28 20.77 -13.97
N GLY A 426 -1.30 21.95 -14.59
CA GLY A 426 -2.52 22.58 -15.07
C GLY A 426 -3.24 21.76 -16.16
N LEU A 427 -2.48 21.19 -17.09
CA LEU A 427 -3.02 20.29 -18.12
C LEU A 427 -3.62 19.00 -17.51
N LEU A 428 -2.93 18.37 -16.57
CA LEU A 428 -3.43 17.20 -15.85
C LEU A 428 -4.70 17.52 -15.05
N ALA A 429 -4.73 18.67 -14.37
CA ALA A 429 -5.93 19.14 -13.67
C ALA A 429 -7.10 19.35 -14.64
N LEU A 430 -6.83 19.96 -15.79
CA LEU A 430 -7.84 20.20 -16.83
C LEU A 430 -8.40 18.86 -17.37
N LEU A 431 -7.54 17.86 -17.62
CA LEU A 431 -7.94 16.53 -18.06
C LEU A 431 -8.82 15.83 -17.00
N LEU A 432 -8.39 15.86 -15.73
CA LEU A 432 -9.12 15.25 -14.60
C LEU A 432 -10.46 15.95 -14.30
N ILE A 433 -10.67 17.16 -14.76
CA ILE A 433 -11.96 17.86 -14.62
C ILE A 433 -12.82 17.70 -15.89
N ARG A 434 -12.25 17.94 -17.08
CA ARG A 434 -13.03 17.99 -18.32
C ARG A 434 -13.52 16.63 -18.78
N ILE A 435 -12.68 15.60 -18.71
CA ILE A 435 -13.05 14.25 -19.18
C ILE A 435 -14.20 13.69 -18.33
N PRO A 436 -14.12 13.69 -16.97
CA PRO A 436 -15.22 13.22 -16.15
C PRO A 436 -16.51 14.01 -16.35
N LEU A 437 -16.43 15.33 -16.36
CA LEU A 437 -17.62 16.18 -16.59
C LEU A 437 -18.23 15.98 -17.98
N GLY A 438 -17.43 15.66 -19.00
CA GLY A 438 -17.90 15.31 -20.33
C GLY A 438 -18.63 13.95 -20.38
N ALA A 439 -18.33 13.05 -19.46
CA ALA A 439 -18.95 11.75 -19.34
C ALA A 439 -20.29 11.74 -18.58
N ALA A 440 -20.81 12.90 -18.19
CA ALA A 440 -22.09 13.02 -17.46
C ALA A 440 -23.27 12.39 -18.19
N GLY A 441 -23.30 12.40 -19.55
CA GLY A 441 -24.37 11.85 -20.35
C GLY A 441 -25.68 12.57 -20.20
N ARG A 442 -26.77 11.97 -20.68
CA ARG A 442 -28.11 12.54 -20.60
C ARG A 442 -28.73 12.33 -19.22
N ALA A 443 -29.66 13.21 -18.83
CA ALA A 443 -30.31 13.14 -17.53
C ALA A 443 -31.23 11.92 -17.35
N ASP A 444 -31.75 11.40 -18.45
CA ASP A 444 -32.65 10.24 -18.50
C ASP A 444 -31.92 8.87 -18.56
N GLU A 445 -30.62 8.86 -18.76
CA GLU A 445 -29.84 7.63 -18.74
C GLU A 445 -29.68 7.08 -17.34
N PRO A 446 -29.78 5.73 -17.15
CA PRO A 446 -29.66 5.11 -15.84
C PRO A 446 -28.24 5.32 -15.26
N ALA A 447 -28.16 5.36 -13.95
CA ALA A 447 -26.86 5.34 -13.26
C ALA A 447 -26.09 4.09 -13.67
N PRO A 448 -24.79 4.17 -13.97
CA PRO A 448 -23.97 2.99 -14.13
C PRO A 448 -24.00 2.20 -12.82
N PRO A 449 -23.82 0.87 -12.84
CA PRO A 449 -23.59 0.15 -11.62
C PRO A 449 -22.42 0.81 -10.93
N THR A 450 -22.63 1.26 -9.69
CA THR A 450 -21.59 1.91 -8.90
C THR A 450 -20.36 1.02 -8.93
N ALA A 451 -19.26 1.53 -9.45
CA ALA A 451 -17.96 0.96 -9.14
C ALA A 451 -17.87 1.01 -7.61
N MET A 452 -18.14 -0.12 -6.96
CA MET A 452 -18.02 -0.20 -5.51
C MET A 452 -16.54 0.06 -5.20
N MET A 453 -16.28 1.29 -4.75
CA MET A 453 -14.98 1.67 -4.22
C MET A 453 -14.81 1.13 -2.80
#